data_ad6dd820492bb0e4be00b3cd30df0ebc
#
_entry.id   ad6dd820492bb0e4be00b3cd30df0ebc
#
_cell.length_a   1.000
_cell.length_b   1.000
_cell.length_c   1.000
_cell.angle_alpha   90.00
_cell.angle_beta   90.00
_cell.angle_gamma   90.00
#
_symmetry.space_group_name_H-M   'P 1'
#
loop_
_entity.id
_entity.type
_entity.pdbx_description
1 polymer ?
#
loop_
_entity_poly.entity_id
_entity_poly.type
_entity_poly.pdbx_seq_one_letter_code
_entity_poly.pdbx_strand_id
1 'polypeptide(L)'
;MRGDIFKKTCEYILVLMMVCILFLTGCSESNDTDEDDMIKAEESSGISAVSLVIGSDNYEPYNYIDESGENVGIDVDIAKEACRRLGITPVFKQITWDRKDSFLDSNEIDCLWGSFTMSGRTDDYRWAGPYMYSRQVIVVRKDRGINSFADLKGKRIAVQ
;
A
#
# COMPACT_ATOMS: atom_id res chain seq x y z
N MET A 1 18.96 56.14 19.53
CA MET A 1 18.90 54.75 19.97
C MET A 1 18.50 53.71 18.89
N ARG A 2 18.10 54.13 17.68
CA ARG A 2 17.72 53.16 16.61
C ARG A 2 18.82 52.91 15.58
N GLY A 3 19.87 53.76 15.56
CA GLY A 3 21.00 53.65 14.60
C GLY A 3 22.08 52.66 15.04
N ASP A 4 22.27 52.47 16.33
CA ASP A 4 23.40 51.66 16.86
C ASP A 4 23.11 50.15 16.79
N ILE A 5 21.86 49.76 16.85
CA ILE A 5 21.47 48.35 16.74
C ILE A 5 21.66 47.87 15.30
N PHE A 6 21.32 48.72 14.33
CA PHE A 6 21.47 48.38 12.91
C PHE A 6 22.93 48.25 12.48
N LYS A 7 23.82 49.06 13.04
CA LYS A 7 25.27 48.95 12.78
C LYS A 7 25.88 47.67 13.34
N LYS A 8 25.53 47.31 14.55
CA LYS A 8 26.00 46.05 15.19
C LYS A 8 25.49 44.82 14.46
N THR A 9 24.26 44.82 13.99
CA THR A 9 23.69 43.68 13.24
C THR A 9 24.38 43.49 11.88
N CYS A 10 24.74 44.61 11.22
CA CYS A 10 25.47 44.54 9.94
C CYS A 10 26.92 44.05 10.11
N GLU A 11 27.63 44.40 11.19
CA GLU A 11 28.94 43.88 11.51
C GLU A 11 28.91 42.38 11.79
N TYR A 12 27.92 41.87 12.53
CA TYR A 12 27.79 40.45 12.80
C TYR A 12 27.51 39.62 11.52
N ILE A 13 26.69 40.13 10.60
CA ILE A 13 26.44 39.48 9.32
C ILE A 13 27.70 39.44 8.45
N LEU A 14 28.51 40.51 8.45
CA LEU A 14 29.75 40.55 7.70
C LEU A 14 30.82 39.60 8.24
N VAL A 15 30.92 39.44 9.56
CA VAL A 15 31.81 38.48 10.20
C VAL A 15 31.37 37.05 9.94
N LEU A 16 30.05 36.78 9.95
CA LEU A 16 29.49 35.45 9.67
C LEU A 16 29.76 35.03 8.21
N MET A 17 29.63 35.99 7.26
CA MET A 17 29.95 35.74 5.84
C MET A 17 31.45 35.46 5.65
N MET A 18 32.31 36.15 6.38
CA MET A 18 33.77 35.94 6.26
C MET A 18 34.20 34.58 6.80
N VAL A 19 33.57 34.09 7.85
CA VAL A 19 33.83 32.74 8.40
C VAL A 19 33.37 31.63 7.45
N CYS A 20 32.27 31.83 6.73
CA CYS A 20 31.77 30.85 5.73
C CYS A 20 32.72 30.70 4.52
N ILE A 21 33.46 31.73 4.15
CA ILE A 21 34.39 31.70 3.00
C ILE A 21 35.66 30.91 3.32
N LEU A 22 36.05 30.81 4.59
CA LEU A 22 37.27 30.08 5.01
C LEU A 22 37.10 28.56 5.03
N PHE A 23 35.88 28.03 4.87
CA PHE A 23 35.64 26.59 4.81
C PHE A 23 35.58 26.02 3.39
N LEU A 24 35.77 26.82 2.34
CA LEU A 24 35.68 26.41 0.94
C LEU A 24 37.03 26.19 0.24
N THR A 25 38.16 26.24 0.95
CA THR A 25 39.45 25.93 0.37
C THR A 25 40.08 24.68 1.01
N GLY A 26 39.67 23.53 0.49
CA GLY A 26 40.34 22.25 0.70
C GLY A 26 40.55 21.59 -0.65
N CYS A 27 41.66 21.88 -1.30
CA CYS A 27 42.13 21.30 -2.57
C CYS A 27 42.58 19.85 -2.40
N SER A 28 42.14 19.02 -3.33
CA SER A 28 42.91 18.22 -4.29
C SER A 28 44.26 17.64 -3.84
N GLU A 29 44.38 16.34 -3.87
CA GLU A 29 45.55 15.66 -4.50
C GLU A 29 45.12 14.27 -5.00
N SER A 30 45.46 14.04 -6.26
CA SER A 30 45.30 12.83 -7.03
C SER A 30 46.32 11.78 -6.63
N ASN A 31 45.93 10.49 -6.59
CA ASN A 31 46.78 9.40 -7.06
C ASN A 31 45.95 8.22 -7.52
N ASP A 32 46.26 7.78 -8.74
CA ASP A 32 45.81 6.57 -9.40
C ASP A 32 46.16 5.32 -8.58
N THR A 33 45.27 4.33 -8.53
CA THR A 33 45.43 2.94 -8.99
C THR A 33 44.32 2.05 -8.50
N ASP A 34 43.81 1.28 -9.48
CA ASP A 34 43.23 -0.06 -9.46
C ASP A 34 41.77 -0.27 -9.05
N GLU A 35 41.11 -0.77 -10.05
CA GLU A 35 39.81 -1.43 -10.14
C GLU A 35 39.50 -2.35 -8.95
N ASP A 36 38.30 -2.16 -8.34
CA ASP A 36 37.43 -3.27 -8.04
C ASP A 36 36.00 -2.75 -7.74
N ASP A 37 35.02 -3.41 -8.36
CA ASP A 37 33.61 -3.20 -8.29
C ASP A 37 33.06 -3.02 -6.87
N MET A 38 32.64 -1.82 -6.50
CA MET A 38 31.64 -1.60 -5.49
C MET A 38 30.55 -0.70 -6.05
N ILE A 39 29.43 -1.34 -6.39
CA ILE A 39 28.16 -0.70 -6.68
C ILE A 39 27.81 0.25 -5.53
N LYS A 40 28.12 1.52 -5.75
CA LYS A 40 27.71 2.60 -4.87
C LYS A 40 26.19 2.73 -5.03
N ALA A 41 25.45 2.29 -4.02
CA ALA A 41 24.03 2.59 -3.90
C ALA A 41 23.91 4.12 -3.92
N GLU A 42 23.42 4.66 -5.02
CA GLU A 42 23.02 6.05 -5.08
C GLU A 42 21.88 6.24 -4.08
N GLU A 43 22.15 7.08 -3.12
CA GLU A 43 21.16 7.63 -2.19
C GLU A 43 20.07 8.32 -3.01
N SER A 44 18.98 7.58 -3.27
CA SER A 44 17.81 8.07 -3.97
C SER A 44 17.20 9.20 -3.12
N SER A 45 17.37 10.39 -3.60
CA SER A 45 16.63 11.61 -3.23
C SER A 45 15.17 11.25 -2.87
N GLY A 46 14.75 11.58 -1.63
CA GLY A 46 13.47 11.22 -1.04
C GLY A 46 12.23 11.63 -1.83
N ILE A 47 11.83 10.77 -2.75
CA ILE A 47 10.43 10.67 -3.15
C ILE A 47 9.78 9.84 -2.06
N SER A 48 8.99 10.46 -1.20
CA SER A 48 8.14 9.74 -0.26
C SER A 48 7.34 8.73 -1.09
N ALA A 49 7.65 7.45 -0.96
CA ALA A 49 6.94 6.42 -1.71
C ALA A 49 5.47 6.51 -1.34
N VAL A 50 4.62 6.76 -2.32
CA VAL A 50 3.17 6.81 -2.12
C VAL A 50 2.76 5.42 -1.64
N SER A 51 2.13 5.35 -0.48
CA SER A 51 1.56 4.12 0.06
C SER A 51 0.06 4.05 -0.20
N LEU A 52 -0.46 2.84 -0.34
CA LEU A 52 -1.89 2.55 -0.44
C LEU A 52 -2.27 1.63 0.71
N VAL A 53 -3.09 2.13 1.63
CA VAL A 53 -3.59 1.34 2.77
C VAL A 53 -4.83 0.58 2.33
N ILE A 54 -4.71 -0.74 2.27
CA ILE A 54 -5.74 -1.67 1.79
C ILE A 54 -6.41 -2.34 2.97
N GLY A 55 -7.71 -2.10 3.14
CA GLY A 55 -8.52 -2.75 4.18
C GLY A 55 -9.19 -4.03 3.68
N SER A 56 -9.05 -5.11 4.44
CA SER A 56 -9.74 -6.38 4.21
C SER A 56 -10.01 -7.11 5.53
N ASP A 57 -10.98 -8.01 5.53
CA ASP A 57 -11.15 -9.00 6.60
C ASP A 57 -10.38 -10.29 6.28
N ASN A 58 -10.48 -11.28 7.15
CA ASN A 58 -9.85 -12.58 6.92
C ASN A 58 -10.81 -13.48 6.11
N TYR A 59 -10.49 -13.72 4.83
CA TYR A 59 -11.30 -14.51 3.91
C TYR A 59 -10.45 -15.43 3.02
N GLU A 60 -10.12 -16.61 3.51
CA GLU A 60 -9.39 -17.61 2.73
C GLU A 60 -10.18 -18.12 1.53
N PRO A 61 -9.52 -18.34 0.39
CA PRO A 61 -8.09 -18.20 0.07
C PRO A 61 -7.73 -16.83 -0.53
N TYR A 62 -8.61 -15.84 -0.43
CA TYR A 62 -8.47 -14.56 -1.11
C TYR A 62 -7.53 -13.61 -0.39
N ASN A 63 -7.78 -13.39 0.90
CA ASN A 63 -6.93 -12.59 1.78
C ASN A 63 -7.02 -13.14 3.20
N TYR A 64 -5.88 -13.38 3.82
CA TYR A 64 -5.80 -13.89 5.19
C TYR A 64 -4.39 -13.69 5.74
N ILE A 65 -4.26 -13.85 7.05
CA ILE A 65 -2.95 -13.85 7.70
C ILE A 65 -2.53 -15.31 7.88
N ASP A 66 -1.35 -15.66 7.38
CA ASP A 66 -0.79 -17.00 7.50
C ASP A 66 -0.19 -17.25 8.90
N GLU A 67 0.36 -18.46 9.10
CA GLU A 67 0.97 -18.87 10.37
C GLU A 67 2.21 -18.03 10.73
N SER A 68 2.84 -17.35 9.76
CA SER A 68 3.98 -16.44 9.98
C SER A 68 3.55 -15.02 10.35
N GLY A 69 2.26 -14.72 10.26
CA GLY A 69 1.72 -13.39 10.49
C GLY A 69 1.71 -12.49 9.25
N GLU A 70 1.97 -13.05 8.07
CA GLU A 70 2.01 -12.31 6.82
C GLU A 70 0.64 -12.29 6.12
N ASN A 71 0.33 -11.16 5.46
CA ASN A 71 -0.84 -11.09 4.59
C ASN A 71 -0.58 -11.83 3.28
N VAL A 72 -1.41 -12.82 3.00
CA VAL A 72 -1.31 -13.73 1.85
C VAL A 72 -2.67 -13.96 1.20
N GLY A 73 -2.66 -14.53 0.00
CA GLY A 73 -3.86 -14.92 -0.74
C GLY A 73 -3.96 -14.27 -2.11
N ILE A 74 -4.96 -14.69 -2.87
CA ILE A 74 -5.14 -14.30 -4.28
C ILE A 74 -5.27 -12.77 -4.41
N ASP A 75 -6.09 -12.14 -3.58
CA ASP A 75 -6.31 -10.69 -3.61
C ASP A 75 -5.06 -9.93 -3.19
N VAL A 76 -4.31 -10.46 -2.23
CA VAL A 76 -3.04 -9.89 -1.76
C VAL A 76 -2.00 -9.90 -2.87
N ASP A 77 -1.88 -11.02 -3.61
CA ASP A 77 -0.93 -11.13 -4.71
C ASP A 77 -1.27 -10.19 -5.87
N ILE A 78 -2.57 -10.09 -6.22
CA ILE A 78 -3.05 -9.15 -7.24
C ILE A 78 -2.77 -7.71 -6.81
N ALA A 79 -3.06 -7.35 -5.55
CA ALA A 79 -2.81 -6.02 -5.02
C ALA A 79 -1.32 -5.67 -5.01
N LYS A 80 -0.46 -6.58 -4.57
CA LYS A 80 1.01 -6.43 -4.61
C LYS A 80 1.49 -6.16 -6.03
N GLU A 81 1.04 -6.94 -7.01
CA GLU A 81 1.44 -6.78 -8.41
C GLU A 81 0.90 -5.48 -9.03
N ALA A 82 -0.35 -5.11 -8.74
CA ALA A 82 -0.90 -3.84 -9.20
C ALA A 82 -0.12 -2.64 -8.64
N CYS A 83 0.15 -2.63 -7.34
CA CYS A 83 0.93 -1.59 -6.68
C CYS A 83 2.36 -1.51 -7.22
N ARG A 84 3.01 -2.65 -7.45
CA ARG A 84 4.35 -2.71 -8.07
C ARG A 84 4.37 -2.03 -9.45
N ARG A 85 3.37 -2.28 -10.30
CA ARG A 85 3.25 -1.63 -11.62
C ARG A 85 3.03 -0.13 -11.54
N LEU A 86 2.36 0.33 -10.48
CA LEU A 86 2.07 1.75 -10.28
C LEU A 86 3.17 2.49 -9.50
N GLY A 87 4.20 1.80 -9.03
CA GLY A 87 5.25 2.39 -8.17
C GLY A 87 4.72 2.82 -6.80
N ILE A 88 3.72 2.11 -6.27
CA ILE A 88 3.06 2.36 -4.99
C ILE A 88 3.40 1.24 -4.01
N THR A 89 3.52 1.55 -2.73
CA THR A 89 3.76 0.54 -1.68
C THR A 89 2.42 0.12 -1.05
N PRO A 90 1.99 -1.16 -1.17
CA PRO A 90 0.77 -1.62 -0.50
C PRO A 90 1.01 -1.82 1.00
N VAL A 91 0.06 -1.37 1.81
CA VAL A 91 0.00 -1.60 3.25
C VAL A 91 -1.31 -2.30 3.57
N PHE A 92 -1.25 -3.57 3.97
CA PHE A 92 -2.45 -4.34 4.28
C PHE A 92 -2.88 -4.12 5.72
N LYS A 93 -4.16 -3.81 5.93
CA LYS A 93 -4.77 -3.60 7.23
C LYS A 93 -5.96 -4.52 7.41
N GLN A 94 -5.89 -5.40 8.42
CA GLN A 94 -7.05 -6.20 8.83
C GLN A 94 -8.09 -5.29 9.49
N ILE A 95 -9.34 -5.38 9.03
CA ILE A 95 -10.46 -4.61 9.53
C ILE A 95 -11.62 -5.51 9.93
N THR A 96 -12.49 -5.02 10.79
CA THR A 96 -13.80 -5.63 11.02
C THR A 96 -14.72 -5.26 9.88
N TRP A 97 -15.19 -6.24 9.11
CA TRP A 97 -15.95 -6.01 7.88
C TRP A 97 -17.20 -5.15 8.06
N ASP A 98 -17.94 -5.35 9.15
CA ASP A 98 -19.13 -4.55 9.45
C ASP A 98 -18.86 -3.06 9.65
N ARG A 99 -17.59 -2.71 9.91
CA ARG A 99 -17.15 -1.33 10.09
C ARG A 99 -16.36 -0.76 8.92
N LYS A 100 -16.32 -1.47 7.78
CA LYS A 100 -15.52 -1.09 6.59
C LYS A 100 -15.74 0.35 6.13
N ASP A 101 -17.00 0.81 6.15
CA ASP A 101 -17.34 2.18 5.73
C ASP A 101 -16.77 3.22 6.70
N SER A 102 -16.80 2.93 8.01
CA SER A 102 -16.20 3.79 9.03
C SER A 102 -14.68 3.91 8.85
N PHE A 103 -13.99 2.85 8.43
CA PHE A 103 -12.55 2.89 8.15
C PHE A 103 -12.23 3.71 6.90
N LEU A 104 -13.09 3.66 5.86
CA LEU A 104 -12.97 4.53 4.68
C LEU A 104 -13.22 5.99 5.03
N ASP A 105 -14.31 6.28 5.74
CA ASP A 105 -14.73 7.65 6.09
C ASP A 105 -13.71 8.35 6.99
N SER A 106 -13.05 7.59 7.87
CA SER A 106 -12.00 8.12 8.74
C SER A 106 -10.62 8.23 8.07
N ASN A 107 -10.49 7.80 6.81
CA ASN A 107 -9.22 7.70 6.09
C ASN A 107 -8.19 6.80 6.80
N GLU A 108 -8.64 5.83 7.58
CA GLU A 108 -7.77 4.81 8.15
C GLU A 108 -7.34 3.77 7.12
N ILE A 109 -8.10 3.65 6.04
CA ILE A 109 -7.78 2.88 4.84
C ILE A 109 -8.10 3.73 3.60
N ASP A 110 -7.37 3.51 2.53
CA ASP A 110 -7.59 4.20 1.25
C ASP A 110 -8.58 3.46 0.36
N CYS A 111 -8.63 2.14 0.48
CA CYS A 111 -9.55 1.30 -0.28
C CYS A 111 -9.86 -0.02 0.44
N LEU A 112 -10.96 -0.65 0.00
CA LEU A 112 -11.31 -2.02 0.33
C LEU A 112 -10.87 -2.94 -0.82
N TRP A 113 -10.15 -4.00 -0.51
CA TRP A 113 -9.74 -5.01 -1.49
C TRP A 113 -9.78 -6.40 -0.86
N GLY A 114 -10.84 -7.14 -1.10
CA GLY A 114 -11.06 -8.43 -0.45
C GLY A 114 -12.27 -9.15 -1.01
N SER A 115 -12.27 -9.48 -2.32
CA SER A 115 -13.37 -10.20 -2.98
C SER A 115 -14.74 -9.55 -2.79
N PHE A 116 -14.78 -8.21 -2.64
CA PHE A 116 -16.01 -7.46 -2.40
C PHE A 116 -16.86 -7.38 -3.66
N THR A 117 -18.11 -7.85 -3.56
CA THR A 117 -18.99 -7.90 -4.73
C THR A 117 -19.59 -6.53 -5.07
N MET A 118 -19.51 -6.14 -6.35
CA MET A 118 -20.13 -4.93 -6.89
C MET A 118 -21.66 -5.04 -7.05
N SER A 119 -22.18 -6.25 -7.25
CA SER A 119 -23.60 -6.47 -7.53
C SER A 119 -24.50 -5.92 -6.43
N GLY A 120 -25.38 -5.00 -6.80
CA GLY A 120 -26.31 -4.32 -5.88
C GLY A 120 -25.69 -3.18 -5.06
N ARG A 121 -24.42 -2.77 -5.36
CA ARG A 121 -23.68 -1.73 -4.64
C ARG A 121 -22.93 -0.77 -5.56
N THR A 122 -23.32 -0.71 -6.82
CA THR A 122 -22.63 0.13 -7.83
C THR A 122 -22.61 1.60 -7.48
N ASP A 123 -23.64 2.07 -6.78
CA ASP A 123 -23.82 3.48 -6.41
C ASP A 123 -23.27 3.80 -5.00
N ASP A 124 -22.94 2.77 -4.20
CA ASP A 124 -22.49 2.96 -2.82
C ASP A 124 -21.00 3.31 -2.75
N TYR A 125 -20.20 2.90 -3.76
CA TYR A 125 -18.75 3.06 -3.77
C TYR A 125 -18.23 3.50 -5.14
N ARG A 126 -17.03 4.07 -5.15
CA ARG A 126 -16.25 4.22 -6.38
C ARG A 126 -15.50 2.91 -6.64
N TRP A 127 -15.79 2.24 -7.74
CA TRP A 127 -15.23 0.95 -8.08
C TRP A 127 -14.06 1.06 -9.07
N ALA A 128 -13.04 0.23 -8.85
CA ALA A 128 -11.98 -0.07 -9.80
C ALA A 128 -12.03 -1.58 -10.14
N GLY A 129 -12.30 -1.91 -11.37
CA GLY A 129 -12.49 -3.29 -11.79
C GLY A 129 -13.88 -3.55 -12.38
N PRO A 130 -14.40 -4.78 -12.45
CA PRO A 130 -14.02 -5.97 -11.64
C PRO A 130 -12.71 -6.61 -12.09
N TYR A 131 -11.94 -7.13 -11.13
CA TYR A 131 -10.69 -7.87 -11.40
C TYR A 131 -10.87 -9.39 -11.36
N MET A 132 -12.00 -9.87 -10.83
CA MET A 132 -12.33 -11.29 -10.72
C MET A 132 -13.85 -11.49 -10.76
N TYR A 133 -14.27 -12.66 -11.19
CA TYR A 133 -15.67 -13.09 -11.17
C TYR A 133 -15.81 -14.35 -10.36
N SER A 134 -16.82 -14.42 -9.50
CA SER A 134 -17.21 -15.63 -8.76
C SER A 134 -18.64 -16.03 -9.04
N ARG A 135 -18.97 -17.28 -8.76
CA ARG A 135 -20.31 -17.81 -8.87
C ARG A 135 -20.63 -18.61 -7.63
N GLN A 136 -21.82 -18.43 -7.10
CA GLN A 136 -22.35 -19.34 -6.10
C GLN A 136 -22.82 -20.61 -6.77
N VAL A 137 -22.44 -21.74 -6.22
CA VAL A 137 -22.77 -23.07 -6.72
C VAL A 137 -23.35 -23.93 -5.61
N ILE A 138 -24.15 -24.91 -5.99
CA ILE A 138 -24.63 -25.94 -5.05
C ILE A 138 -23.76 -27.19 -5.26
N VAL A 139 -23.11 -27.63 -4.22
CA VAL A 139 -22.32 -28.86 -4.24
C VAL A 139 -23.18 -30.03 -3.74
N VAL A 140 -23.23 -31.09 -4.53
CA VAL A 140 -23.98 -32.29 -4.20
C VAL A 140 -23.12 -33.53 -4.37
N ARG A 141 -23.42 -34.58 -3.63
CA ARG A 141 -22.76 -35.87 -3.83
C ARG A 141 -23.16 -36.44 -5.20
N LYS A 142 -22.15 -36.93 -5.95
CA LYS A 142 -22.31 -37.45 -7.31
C LYS A 142 -23.33 -38.61 -7.41
N ASP A 143 -23.44 -39.40 -6.36
CA ASP A 143 -24.29 -40.59 -6.29
C ASP A 143 -25.73 -40.30 -5.89
N ARG A 144 -26.15 -39.05 -5.71
CA ARG A 144 -27.50 -38.68 -5.24
C ARG A 144 -28.52 -38.37 -6.33
N GLY A 145 -28.12 -38.43 -7.59
CA GLY A 145 -29.02 -38.22 -8.73
C GLY A 145 -29.60 -36.80 -8.80
N ILE A 146 -28.90 -35.81 -8.21
CA ILE A 146 -29.27 -34.38 -8.28
C ILE A 146 -28.45 -33.78 -9.42
N ASN A 147 -29.12 -33.44 -10.52
CA ASN A 147 -28.48 -32.92 -11.73
C ASN A 147 -29.01 -31.51 -12.10
N SER A 148 -30.06 -31.06 -11.46
CA SER A 148 -30.68 -29.76 -11.71
C SER A 148 -31.24 -29.15 -10.45
N PHE A 149 -31.57 -27.85 -10.49
CA PHE A 149 -32.24 -27.17 -9.37
C PHE A 149 -33.62 -27.79 -9.04
N ALA A 150 -34.29 -28.36 -10.01
CA ALA A 150 -35.60 -29.02 -9.80
C ALA A 150 -35.51 -30.22 -8.87
N ASP A 151 -34.38 -30.95 -8.91
CA ASP A 151 -34.14 -32.12 -8.09
C ASP A 151 -33.90 -31.78 -6.61
N LEU A 152 -33.73 -30.51 -6.29
CA LEU A 152 -33.58 -30.00 -4.93
C LEU A 152 -34.89 -29.87 -4.17
N LYS A 153 -36.02 -29.98 -4.86
CA LYS A 153 -37.33 -29.86 -4.21
C LYS A 153 -37.46 -30.88 -3.08
N GLY A 154 -37.78 -30.40 -1.88
CA GLY A 154 -37.92 -31.24 -0.68
C GLY A 154 -36.60 -31.74 -0.08
N LYS A 155 -35.43 -31.27 -0.57
CA LYS A 155 -34.14 -31.59 0.01
C LYS A 155 -33.75 -30.58 1.09
N ARG A 156 -32.95 -31.03 2.04
CA ARG A 156 -32.31 -30.14 3.04
C ARG A 156 -31.01 -29.60 2.45
N ILE A 157 -30.85 -28.29 2.45
CA ILE A 157 -29.70 -27.58 1.91
C ILE A 157 -28.99 -26.91 3.09
N ALA A 158 -27.68 -27.16 3.24
CA ALA A 158 -26.84 -26.42 4.17
C ALA A 158 -26.34 -25.16 3.46
N VAL A 159 -26.30 -24.07 4.18
CA VAL A 159 -25.72 -22.78 3.74
C VAL A 159 -24.74 -22.29 4.76
N GLN A 160 -23.75 -21.52 4.31
CA GLN A 160 -22.78 -20.83 5.13
C GLN A 160 -23.30 -19.45 5.48
#